data_12cc509a410e7850af56c40d42a4b840
#
_entry.id   12cc509a410e7850af56c40d42a4b840
#
_cell.length_a   1.000
_cell.length_b   1.000
_cell.length_c   1.000
_cell.angle_alpha   90.00
_cell.angle_beta   90.00
_cell.angle_gamma   90.00
#
_symmetry.space_group_name_H-M   'P 1'
#
loop_
_entity.id
_entity.type
_entity.pdbx_description
1 polymer ?
#
loop_
_entity_poly.entity_id
_entity_poly.type
_entity_poly.pdbx_seq_one_letter_code
_entity_poly.pdbx_strand_id
1 'polypeptide(L)'
;MPLYTAIIQEGIVSVETEAKIAKEITRIHTSVMKVPKNFVRVVFLSYPKGSGFTGGEKATTAALNCVLRSGHTAEEKTDMLQQLWTMFQRLTGIATDQLALSLQEIPSSNAMEMGQIMQAVGHE
;
A
#
# COMPACT_ATOMS: atom_id res chain seq x y z
N MET A 1 4.09 0.10 11.97
CA MET A 1 3.19 0.09 10.82
C MET A 1 3.12 1.47 10.23
N PRO A 2 2.97 1.51 8.97
CA PRO A 2 2.18 0.59 8.14
C PRO A 2 3.00 -0.51 7.46
N LEU A 3 2.28 -1.52 6.97
CA LEU A 3 2.83 -2.51 6.05
C LEU A 3 2.04 -2.46 4.75
N TYR A 4 2.73 -2.15 3.68
CA TYR A 4 2.17 -2.17 2.33
C TYR A 4 2.56 -3.47 1.63
N THR A 5 1.59 -4.11 1.00
CA THR A 5 1.82 -5.28 0.15
C THR A 5 1.33 -4.96 -1.25
N ALA A 6 2.23 -4.98 -2.22
CA ALA A 6 1.89 -4.76 -3.62
C ALA A 6 1.91 -6.11 -4.35
N ILE A 7 0.76 -6.51 -4.88
CA ILE A 7 0.62 -7.76 -5.62
C ILE A 7 0.51 -7.42 -7.10
N ILE A 8 1.49 -7.84 -7.91
CA ILE A 8 1.59 -7.47 -9.32
C ILE A 8 2.07 -8.69 -10.11
N GLN A 9 1.58 -8.86 -11.34
CA GLN A 9 2.07 -9.91 -12.22
C GLN A 9 3.56 -9.71 -12.50
N GLU A 10 4.32 -10.79 -12.55
CA GLU A 10 5.74 -10.73 -12.89
C GLU A 10 5.96 -10.01 -14.23
N GLY A 11 7.04 -9.24 -14.33
CA GLY A 11 7.41 -8.55 -15.55
C GLY A 11 6.71 -7.23 -15.82
N ILE A 12 5.70 -6.86 -15.02
CA ILE A 12 4.99 -5.57 -15.22
C ILE A 12 5.88 -4.40 -14.82
N VAL A 13 6.63 -4.54 -13.72
CA VAL A 13 7.56 -3.49 -13.28
C VAL A 13 8.96 -4.06 -13.09
N SER A 14 9.96 -3.20 -13.31
CA SER A 14 11.36 -3.54 -13.06
C SER A 14 11.68 -3.39 -11.57
N VAL A 15 12.83 -3.94 -11.16
CA VAL A 15 13.34 -3.77 -9.79
C VAL A 15 13.53 -2.28 -9.47
N GLU A 16 14.00 -1.51 -10.46
CA GLU A 16 14.18 -0.06 -10.30
C GLU A 16 12.86 0.65 -10.08
N THR A 17 11.81 0.24 -10.79
CA THR A 17 10.47 0.82 -10.61
C THR A 17 9.89 0.44 -9.25
N GLU A 18 10.10 -0.79 -8.80
CA GLU A 18 9.70 -1.19 -7.44
C GLU A 18 10.32 -0.29 -6.39
N ALA A 19 11.62 0.01 -6.53
CA ALA A 19 12.30 0.91 -5.60
C ALA A 19 11.71 2.33 -5.62
N LYS A 20 11.34 2.83 -6.80
CA LYS A 20 10.67 4.13 -6.93
C LYS A 20 9.31 4.13 -6.25
N ILE A 21 8.53 3.07 -6.45
CA ILE A 21 7.22 2.93 -5.83
C ILE A 21 7.36 2.91 -4.31
N ALA A 22 8.33 2.17 -3.77
CA ALA A 22 8.55 2.11 -2.33
C ALA A 22 8.90 3.48 -1.75
N LYS A 23 9.73 4.26 -2.45
CA LYS A 23 10.06 5.63 -2.03
C LYS A 23 8.84 6.53 -2.06
N GLU A 24 8.03 6.45 -3.10
CA GLU A 24 6.82 7.27 -3.24
C GLU A 24 5.75 6.89 -2.21
N ILE A 25 5.56 5.61 -1.95
CA ILE A 25 4.67 5.16 -0.87
C ILE A 25 5.12 5.77 0.46
N THR A 26 6.41 5.69 0.75
CA THR A 26 6.97 6.22 1.99
C THR A 26 6.77 7.74 2.07
N ARG A 27 7.03 8.46 0.99
CA ARG A 27 6.83 9.91 0.95
C ARG A 27 5.37 10.29 1.20
N ILE A 28 4.44 9.63 0.52
CA ILE A 28 3.00 9.90 0.66
C ILE A 28 2.55 9.58 2.08
N HIS A 29 2.90 8.41 2.58
CA HIS A 29 2.45 7.96 3.90
C HIS A 29 2.97 8.86 5.01
N THR A 30 4.25 9.21 4.99
CA THR A 30 4.84 10.08 6.03
C THR A 30 4.27 11.49 5.96
N SER A 31 3.97 11.99 4.76
CA SER A 31 3.38 13.31 4.57
C SER A 31 1.95 13.39 5.12
N VAL A 32 1.12 12.38 4.80
CA VAL A 32 -0.30 12.39 5.18
C VAL A 32 -0.50 11.94 6.61
N MET A 33 0.15 10.85 7.02
CA MET A 33 -0.09 10.21 8.31
C MET A 33 0.88 10.63 9.41
N LYS A 34 1.91 11.40 9.07
CA LYS A 34 2.88 11.98 10.05
C LYS A 34 3.60 10.94 10.89
N VAL A 35 3.96 9.80 10.30
CA VAL A 35 4.77 8.78 10.98
C VAL A 35 6.21 8.82 10.47
N PRO A 36 7.19 8.40 11.29
CA PRO A 36 8.58 8.33 10.83
C PRO A 36 8.75 7.33 9.70
N LYS A 37 9.64 7.65 8.75
CA LYS A 37 9.82 6.83 7.54
C LYS A 37 10.25 5.40 7.81
N ASN A 38 10.98 5.17 8.91
CA ASN A 38 11.48 3.84 9.24
C ASN A 38 10.38 2.88 9.73
N PHE A 39 9.16 3.37 9.93
CA PHE A 39 8.00 2.52 10.23
C PHE A 39 7.28 2.06 8.96
N VAL A 40 7.52 2.73 7.82
CA VAL A 40 6.84 2.40 6.57
C VAL A 40 7.55 1.23 5.90
N ARG A 41 6.85 0.11 5.78
CA ARG A 41 7.37 -1.11 5.15
C ARG A 41 6.59 -1.42 3.89
N VAL A 42 7.31 -1.82 2.83
CA VAL A 42 6.71 -2.15 1.54
C VAL A 42 7.29 -3.48 1.06
N VAL A 43 6.40 -4.40 0.69
CA VAL A 43 6.80 -5.70 0.13
C VAL A 43 6.09 -5.89 -1.20
N PHE A 44 6.83 -6.31 -2.20
CA PHE A 44 6.27 -6.67 -3.51
C PHE A 44 6.15 -8.18 -3.58
N LEU A 45 4.94 -8.64 -3.90
CA LEU A 45 4.68 -10.05 -4.16
C LEU A 45 4.25 -10.15 -5.61
N SER A 46 5.05 -10.81 -6.43
CA SER A 46 4.71 -11.03 -7.82
C SER A 46 4.04 -12.38 -8.00
N TYR A 47 3.14 -12.47 -8.98
CA TYR A 47 2.53 -13.74 -9.34
C TYR A 47 2.89 -14.09 -10.79
N PRO A 48 2.89 -15.38 -11.15
CA PRO A 48 3.27 -15.81 -12.50
C PRO A 48 2.35 -15.23 -13.57
N LYS A 49 2.93 -14.92 -14.72
CA LYS A 49 2.18 -14.45 -15.88
C LYS A 49 1.07 -15.45 -16.21
N GLY A 50 -0.14 -14.93 -16.40
CA GLY A 50 -1.31 -15.75 -16.71
C GLY A 50 -2.03 -16.32 -15.48
N SER A 51 -1.59 -15.97 -14.25
CA SER A 51 -2.20 -16.44 -13.02
C SER A 51 -3.10 -15.40 -12.35
N GLY A 52 -3.34 -14.27 -13.00
CA GLY A 52 -4.28 -13.26 -12.52
C GLY A 52 -5.61 -13.36 -13.28
N PHE A 53 -6.70 -13.14 -12.58
CA PHE A 53 -8.04 -13.23 -13.18
C PHE A 53 -8.92 -12.11 -12.64
N THR A 54 -9.74 -11.56 -13.53
CA THR A 54 -10.77 -10.60 -13.16
C THR A 54 -12.06 -11.05 -13.83
N GLY A 55 -13.13 -11.22 -13.07
CA GLY A 55 -14.39 -11.72 -13.59
C GLY A 55 -14.29 -13.11 -14.22
N GLY A 56 -13.32 -13.91 -13.78
CA GLY A 56 -13.08 -15.25 -14.31
C GLY A 56 -12.25 -15.32 -15.58
N GLU A 57 -11.82 -14.16 -16.12
CA GLU A 57 -10.98 -14.08 -17.31
C GLU A 57 -9.55 -13.68 -16.93
N LYS A 58 -8.56 -14.18 -17.68
CA LYS A 58 -7.17 -13.79 -17.46
C LYS A 58 -6.99 -12.29 -17.56
N ALA A 59 -6.31 -11.72 -16.58
CA ALA A 59 -6.07 -10.27 -16.52
C ALA A 59 -4.82 -9.96 -15.72
N THR A 60 -4.26 -8.77 -15.95
CA THR A 60 -3.12 -8.27 -15.20
C THR A 60 -3.60 -7.49 -13.97
N THR A 61 -4.45 -8.10 -13.18
CA THR A 61 -4.98 -7.47 -11.98
C THR A 61 -3.88 -7.23 -10.95
N ALA A 62 -4.00 -6.16 -10.20
CA ALA A 62 -3.03 -5.79 -9.18
C ALA A 62 -3.72 -5.21 -7.95
N ALA A 63 -3.04 -5.29 -6.83
CA ALA A 63 -3.55 -4.73 -5.58
C ALA A 63 -2.41 -4.08 -4.80
N LEU A 64 -2.74 -2.97 -4.13
CA LEU A 64 -1.86 -2.35 -3.15
C LEU A 64 -2.65 -2.29 -1.86
N ASN A 65 -2.26 -3.08 -0.88
CA ASN A 65 -2.94 -3.19 0.40
C ASN A 65 -2.06 -2.61 1.50
N CYS A 66 -2.68 -1.84 2.39
CA CYS A 66 -1.98 -1.24 3.51
C CYS A 66 -2.66 -1.65 4.81
N VAL A 67 -1.87 -2.19 5.74
CA VAL A 67 -2.32 -2.40 7.12
C VAL A 67 -1.67 -1.31 7.96
N LEU A 68 -2.50 -0.54 8.68
CA LEU A 68 -2.02 0.57 9.50
C LEU A 68 -2.79 0.61 10.82
N ARG A 69 -2.28 1.40 11.78
CA ARG A 69 -2.97 1.60 13.06
C ARG A 69 -4.18 2.50 12.84
N SER A 70 -5.27 2.22 13.56
CA SER A 70 -6.45 3.09 13.56
C SER A 70 -6.12 4.43 14.22
N GLY A 71 -7.04 5.40 14.06
CA GLY A 71 -6.90 6.74 14.64
C GLY A 71 -6.73 7.86 13.63
N HIS A 72 -6.78 7.55 12.35
CA HIS A 72 -6.70 8.55 11.29
C HIS A 72 -8.09 8.98 10.85
N THR A 73 -8.22 10.23 10.40
CA THR A 73 -9.52 10.75 9.95
C THR A 73 -9.91 10.17 8.59
N ALA A 74 -11.20 10.26 8.26
CA ALA A 74 -11.69 9.83 6.95
C ALA A 74 -11.02 10.64 5.83
N GLU A 75 -10.82 11.94 6.06
CA GLU A 75 -10.15 12.82 5.08
C GLU A 75 -8.71 12.40 4.82
N GLU A 76 -7.97 12.07 5.87
CA GLU A 76 -6.59 11.61 5.74
C GLU A 76 -6.53 10.30 4.93
N LYS A 77 -7.44 9.38 5.22
CA LYS A 77 -7.48 8.10 4.51
C LYS A 77 -7.83 8.27 3.03
N THR A 78 -8.82 9.11 2.73
CA THR A 78 -9.21 9.40 1.35
C THR A 78 -8.08 10.08 0.59
N ASP A 79 -7.44 11.07 1.19
CA ASP A 79 -6.31 11.78 0.59
C ASP A 79 -5.18 10.81 0.27
N MET A 80 -4.86 9.93 1.22
CA MET A 80 -3.80 8.94 0.99
C MET A 80 -4.15 7.98 -0.13
N LEU A 81 -5.37 7.46 -0.16
CA LEU A 81 -5.81 6.54 -1.23
C LEU A 81 -5.72 7.20 -2.60
N GLN A 82 -6.14 8.46 -2.72
CA GLN A 82 -6.08 9.18 -3.99
C GLN A 82 -4.64 9.40 -4.46
N GLN A 83 -3.76 9.81 -3.55
CA GLN A 83 -2.35 10.00 -3.90
C GLN A 83 -1.66 8.68 -4.26
N LEU A 84 -1.93 7.62 -3.50
CA LEU A 84 -1.38 6.30 -3.79
C LEU A 84 -1.86 5.77 -5.13
N TRP A 85 -3.15 5.92 -5.43
CA TRP A 85 -3.73 5.50 -6.71
C TRP A 85 -3.03 6.18 -7.88
N THR A 86 -2.96 7.51 -7.86
CA THR A 86 -2.35 8.29 -8.93
C THR A 86 -0.89 7.89 -9.16
N MET A 87 -0.13 7.76 -8.07
CA MET A 87 1.27 7.36 -8.13
C MET A 87 1.44 5.95 -8.66
N PHE A 88 0.69 5.00 -8.11
CA PHE A 88 0.84 3.59 -8.44
C PHE A 88 0.48 3.32 -9.90
N GLN A 89 -0.64 3.88 -10.36
CA GLN A 89 -1.06 3.75 -11.75
C GLN A 89 -0.06 4.39 -12.71
N ARG A 90 0.47 5.55 -12.36
CA ARG A 90 1.48 6.24 -13.18
C ARG A 90 2.75 5.41 -13.33
N LEU A 91 3.22 4.80 -12.25
CA LEU A 91 4.49 4.06 -12.26
C LEU A 91 4.36 2.63 -12.79
N THR A 92 3.18 2.02 -12.73
CA THR A 92 2.99 0.64 -13.18
C THR A 92 2.31 0.53 -14.53
N GLY A 93 1.53 1.54 -14.92
CA GLY A 93 0.71 1.49 -16.14
C GLY A 93 -0.49 0.57 -16.04
N ILE A 94 -0.83 0.10 -14.84
CA ILE A 94 -1.97 -0.80 -14.66
C ILE A 94 -3.27 -0.05 -14.92
N ALA A 95 -4.18 -0.68 -15.66
CA ALA A 95 -5.44 -0.06 -16.05
C ALA A 95 -6.35 0.18 -14.84
N THR A 96 -7.20 1.18 -14.95
CA THR A 96 -8.10 1.60 -13.87
C THR A 96 -9.01 0.45 -13.40
N ASP A 97 -9.45 -0.40 -14.30
CA ASP A 97 -10.34 -1.52 -13.99
C ASP A 97 -9.58 -2.77 -13.47
N GLN A 98 -8.24 -2.70 -13.37
CA GLN A 98 -7.42 -3.82 -12.93
C GLN A 98 -6.67 -3.53 -11.63
N LEU A 99 -6.88 -2.38 -11.01
CA LEU A 99 -6.18 -1.98 -9.80
C LEU A 99 -7.16 -1.83 -8.64
N ALA A 100 -6.79 -2.39 -7.49
CA ALA A 100 -7.53 -2.18 -6.25
C ALA A 100 -6.57 -1.74 -5.15
N LEU A 101 -6.98 -0.71 -4.40
CA LEU A 101 -6.25 -0.25 -3.22
C LEU A 101 -7.13 -0.43 -1.99
N SER A 102 -6.52 -0.77 -0.87
CA SER A 102 -7.25 -0.87 0.38
C SER A 102 -6.40 -0.43 1.56
N LEU A 103 -7.08 0.11 2.59
CA LEU A 103 -6.49 0.40 3.88
C LEU A 103 -7.23 -0.46 4.91
N GLN A 104 -6.49 -1.22 5.69
CA GLN A 104 -7.03 -2.02 6.78
C GLN A 104 -6.49 -1.46 8.08
N GLU A 105 -7.37 -0.97 8.94
CA GLU A 105 -6.97 -0.41 10.23
C GLU A 105 -7.00 -1.46 11.32
N ILE A 106 -6.01 -1.42 12.20
CA ILE A 106 -6.00 -2.25 13.41
C ILE A 106 -5.76 -1.36 14.62
N PRO A 107 -6.36 -1.68 15.78
CA PRO A 107 -6.09 -0.92 17.00
C PRO A 107 -4.61 -1.00 17.36
N SER A 108 -4.05 0.10 17.87
CA SER A 108 -2.63 0.14 18.27
C SER A 108 -2.28 -0.94 19.28
N SER A 109 -3.21 -1.29 20.17
CA SER A 109 -3.01 -2.35 21.16
C SER A 109 -2.84 -3.74 20.53
N ASN A 110 -3.18 -3.90 19.25
CA ASN A 110 -3.02 -5.15 18.50
C ASN A 110 -1.76 -5.15 17.63
N ALA A 111 -0.92 -4.13 17.77
CA ALA A 111 0.29 -3.99 16.95
C ALA A 111 1.53 -3.90 17.84
N MET A 112 2.57 -4.58 17.42
CA MET A 112 3.86 -4.54 18.11
C MET A 112 4.94 -4.26 17.08
N GLU A 113 5.76 -3.24 17.34
CA GLU A 113 6.90 -2.86 16.49
C GLU A 113 8.06 -2.43 17.37
N MET A 114 9.26 -2.67 16.90
CA MET A 114 10.49 -2.34 17.66
C MET A 114 10.48 -2.98 19.06
N GLY A 115 9.83 -4.14 19.17
CA GLY A 115 9.74 -4.88 20.42
C GLY A 115 8.76 -4.32 21.45
N GLN A 116 7.87 -3.41 21.04
CA GLN A 116 6.94 -2.74 21.95
C GLN A 116 5.52 -2.72 21.37
N ILE A 117 4.53 -2.77 22.27
CA ILE A 117 3.13 -2.57 21.89
C ILE A 117 2.99 -1.10 21.47
N MET A 118 2.33 -0.88 20.35
CA MET A 118 2.21 0.47 19.80
C MET A 118 1.26 1.34 20.61
N GLN A 119 1.52 2.65 20.58
CA GLN A 119 0.69 3.65 21.23
C GLN A 119 -0.47 4.06 20.33
N ALA A 120 -1.55 4.55 20.94
CA ALA A 120 -2.69 5.06 20.21
C ALA A 120 -2.28 6.22 19.27
N VAL A 121 -2.98 6.30 18.14
CA VAL A 121 -2.78 7.37 17.14
C VAL A 121 -4.02 8.27 17.18
N GLY A 122 -3.80 9.55 17.47
CA GLY A 122 -4.83 10.58 17.32
C GLY A 122 -6.20 10.25 17.92
N HIS A 123 -7.10 9.77 17.10
CA HIS A 123 -8.53 9.59 17.42
C HIS A 123 -8.92 8.17 17.80
N GLU A 124 -7.96 7.34 18.07
CA GLU A 124 -8.21 5.94 18.42
C GLU A 124 -8.93 5.81 19.76
#